data_840669af2e66d0057f26a98e62b563b2
#
_entry.id   840669af2e66d0057f26a98e62b563b2
#
_cell.length_a   1.000
_cell.length_b   1.000
_cell.length_c   1.000
_cell.angle_alpha   90.00
_cell.angle_beta   90.00
_cell.angle_gamma   90.00
#
_symmetry.space_group_name_H-M   'P 1'
#
loop_
_entity.id
_entity.type
_entity.pdbx_description
1 polymer ?
#
loop_
_entity_poly.entity_id
_entity_poly.type
_entity_poly.pdbx_seq_one_letter_code
_entity_poly.pdbx_strand_id
1 'polypeptide(L)'
;MRPILILGAVLALLAPMTADAQNASQIASARRGANCPGCNLFQADFSGLEMVGRNFAGARLRQSDLSLSVINRSSFAKSDLRDVNAYGAVFSSSNFAGADLTHASFVGTFLQGANLTGARLDGTNFSGAEMGRSRGLSQAQLNRACGDASTQLPPGLRIPRC
;
A
#
# COMPACT_ATOMS: atom_id res chain seq x y z
N MET A 1 27.73 -54.25 -34.20
CA MET A 1 27.78 -53.36 -33.03
C MET A 1 27.23 -51.98 -33.43
N ARG A 2 26.03 -51.64 -32.97
CA ARG A 2 25.41 -50.34 -33.25
C ARG A 2 25.56 -49.45 -32.00
N PRO A 3 26.03 -48.21 -32.12
CA PRO A 3 26.07 -47.30 -30.98
C PRO A 3 24.66 -46.75 -30.68
N ILE A 4 24.26 -46.86 -29.43
CA ILE A 4 23.02 -46.24 -28.89
C ILE A 4 23.36 -44.80 -28.59
N LEU A 5 22.78 -43.88 -29.35
CA LEU A 5 22.77 -42.45 -29.06
C LEU A 5 21.73 -42.16 -27.95
N ILE A 6 22.23 -41.89 -26.73
CA ILE A 6 21.40 -41.38 -25.65
C ILE A 6 21.22 -39.88 -25.88
N LEU A 7 20.04 -39.50 -26.37
CA LEU A 7 19.61 -38.09 -26.41
C LEU A 7 19.28 -37.66 -24.99
N GLY A 8 20.21 -36.98 -24.32
CA GLY A 8 19.95 -36.32 -23.06
C GLY A 8 19.02 -35.13 -23.28
N ALA A 9 17.76 -35.25 -22.87
CA ALA A 9 16.83 -34.14 -22.81
C ALA A 9 17.27 -33.21 -21.68
N VAL A 10 17.89 -32.08 -22.02
CA VAL A 10 18.11 -30.97 -21.07
C VAL A 10 16.76 -30.31 -20.85
N LEU A 11 16.09 -30.66 -19.75
CA LEU A 11 14.92 -29.96 -19.25
C LEU A 11 15.41 -28.61 -18.71
N ALA A 12 15.37 -27.56 -19.54
CA ALA A 12 15.57 -26.20 -19.07
C ALA A 12 14.39 -25.83 -18.16
N LEU A 13 14.59 -25.85 -16.85
CA LEU A 13 13.68 -25.27 -15.87
C LEU A 13 13.64 -23.75 -16.12
N LEU A 14 12.71 -23.29 -16.95
CA LEU A 14 12.31 -21.90 -17.03
C LEU A 14 11.65 -21.55 -15.70
N ALA A 15 12.43 -21.07 -14.73
CA ALA A 15 11.87 -20.43 -13.55
C ALA A 15 11.07 -19.19 -14.05
N PRO A 16 9.79 -19.06 -13.71
CA PRO A 16 9.05 -17.86 -14.06
C PRO A 16 9.73 -16.68 -13.37
N MET A 17 10.29 -15.78 -14.17
CA MET A 17 10.72 -14.46 -13.67
C MET A 17 9.44 -13.64 -13.38
N THR A 18 8.83 -13.88 -12.24
CA THR A 18 7.74 -13.03 -11.76
C THR A 18 8.36 -11.82 -11.06
N ALA A 19 8.37 -10.68 -11.75
CA ALA A 19 8.78 -9.40 -11.18
C ALA A 19 7.97 -9.00 -9.91
N ASP A 20 6.95 -9.76 -9.60
CA ASP A 20 6.02 -9.58 -8.48
C ASP A 20 6.16 -10.66 -7.39
N ALA A 21 7.17 -11.52 -7.43
CA ALA A 21 7.36 -12.52 -6.38
C ALA A 21 7.58 -11.88 -5.01
N GLN A 22 6.89 -12.41 -3.99
CA GLN A 22 7.06 -11.98 -2.60
C GLN A 22 8.51 -12.16 -2.14
N ASN A 23 8.97 -11.25 -1.28
CA ASN A 23 10.22 -11.42 -0.55
C ASN A 23 9.94 -11.81 0.90
N ALA A 24 9.86 -13.10 1.18
CA ALA A 24 9.47 -13.63 2.48
C ALA A 24 10.36 -13.15 3.63
N SER A 25 11.65 -12.95 3.39
CA SER A 25 12.58 -12.47 4.42
C SER A 25 12.35 -11.00 4.76
N GLN A 26 12.10 -10.16 3.76
CA GLN A 26 11.76 -8.75 3.96
C GLN A 26 10.41 -8.61 4.66
N ILE A 27 9.40 -9.38 4.23
CA ILE A 27 8.09 -9.40 4.88
C ILE A 27 8.21 -9.80 6.35
N ALA A 28 8.91 -10.89 6.65
CA ALA A 28 9.11 -11.34 8.03
C ALA A 28 9.85 -10.29 8.88
N SER A 29 10.83 -9.61 8.32
CA SER A 29 11.55 -8.52 9.00
C SER A 29 10.65 -7.32 9.29
N ALA A 30 9.88 -6.87 8.29
CA ALA A 30 8.94 -5.76 8.41
C ALA A 30 7.84 -6.07 9.45
N ARG A 31 7.29 -7.29 9.45
CA ARG A 31 6.29 -7.74 10.44
C ARG A 31 6.82 -7.70 11.88
N ARG A 32 8.12 -7.89 12.10
CA ARG A 32 8.76 -7.71 13.42
C ARG A 32 9.08 -6.24 13.74
N GLY A 33 8.64 -5.31 12.92
CA GLY A 33 8.78 -3.88 13.13
C GLY A 33 10.10 -3.30 12.62
N ALA A 34 10.84 -3.96 11.75
CA ALA A 34 12.01 -3.36 11.10
C ALA A 34 11.59 -2.30 10.07
N ASN A 35 12.41 -1.26 9.92
CA ASN A 35 12.30 -0.34 8.79
C ASN A 35 12.62 -1.09 7.49
N CYS A 36 11.86 -0.80 6.45
CA CYS A 36 11.97 -1.53 5.18
C CYS A 36 11.80 -0.60 3.96
N PRO A 37 12.64 0.46 3.85
CA PRO A 37 12.54 1.35 2.69
C PRO A 37 12.93 0.60 1.42
N GLY A 38 12.14 0.77 0.34
CA GLY A 38 12.36 0.11 -0.94
C GLY A 38 12.13 -1.40 -0.95
N CYS A 39 11.68 -2.01 0.14
CA CYS A 39 11.43 -3.44 0.23
C CYS A 39 10.32 -3.92 -0.72
N ASN A 40 10.44 -5.16 -1.15
CA ASN A 40 9.36 -5.85 -1.84
C ASN A 40 8.45 -6.55 -0.81
N LEU A 41 7.34 -5.89 -0.48
CA LEU A 41 6.32 -6.34 0.46
C LEU A 41 5.01 -6.70 -0.27
N PHE A 42 5.13 -7.12 -1.54
CA PHE A 42 3.99 -7.50 -2.37
C PHE A 42 3.15 -8.59 -1.68
N GLN A 43 1.83 -8.38 -1.60
CA GLN A 43 0.86 -9.27 -0.95
C GLN A 43 1.19 -9.61 0.51
N ALA A 44 1.97 -8.77 1.20
CA ALA A 44 2.28 -9.02 2.60
C ALA A 44 1.04 -8.82 3.48
N ASP A 45 0.89 -9.66 4.48
CA ASP A 45 -0.13 -9.54 5.51
C ASP A 45 0.45 -8.79 6.73
N PHE A 46 -0.04 -7.57 6.96
CA PHE A 46 0.23 -6.71 8.11
C PHE A 46 -1.05 -6.42 8.91
N SER A 47 -2.13 -7.18 8.66
CA SER A 47 -3.43 -6.94 9.30
C SER A 47 -3.32 -7.01 10.82
N GLY A 48 -3.99 -6.05 11.49
CA GLY A 48 -4.02 -5.96 12.94
C GLY A 48 -2.68 -5.68 13.63
N LEU A 49 -1.58 -5.45 12.90
CA LEU A 49 -0.28 -5.20 13.51
C LEU A 49 -0.14 -3.76 13.99
N GLU A 50 0.61 -3.58 15.07
CA GLU A 50 1.03 -2.26 15.56
C GLU A 50 2.48 -2.00 15.16
N MET A 51 2.69 -0.98 14.29
CA MET A 51 4.00 -0.66 13.68
C MET A 51 4.23 0.85 13.65
N VAL A 52 4.26 1.48 14.81
CA VAL A 52 4.38 2.94 14.93
C VAL A 52 5.78 3.43 14.56
N GLY A 53 5.87 4.52 13.78
CA GLY A 53 7.13 5.21 13.44
C GLY A 53 8.01 4.44 12.45
N ARG A 54 7.45 3.61 11.58
CA ARG A 54 8.21 2.79 10.63
C ARG A 54 8.46 3.50 9.31
N ASN A 55 9.55 3.13 8.66
CA ASN A 55 9.91 3.64 7.35
C ASN A 55 9.67 2.57 6.27
N PHE A 56 8.66 2.79 5.43
CA PHE A 56 8.31 2.02 4.25
C PHE A 56 8.41 2.86 2.96
N ALA A 57 9.21 3.95 3.00
CA ALA A 57 9.35 4.82 1.84
C ALA A 57 9.87 4.05 0.62
N GLY A 58 9.21 4.22 -0.54
CA GLY A 58 9.52 3.52 -1.78
C GLY A 58 9.27 2.02 -1.77
N ALA A 59 8.71 1.45 -0.71
CA ALA A 59 8.41 0.02 -0.64
C ALA A 59 7.26 -0.36 -1.60
N ARG A 60 7.30 -1.59 -2.11
CA ARG A 60 6.24 -2.19 -2.92
C ARG A 60 5.29 -2.96 -2.00
N LEU A 61 4.19 -2.31 -1.64
CA LEU A 61 3.12 -2.86 -0.77
C LEU A 61 1.87 -3.27 -1.58
N ARG A 62 2.00 -3.34 -2.90
CA ARG A 62 0.87 -3.65 -3.77
C ARG A 62 0.15 -4.92 -3.33
N GLN A 63 -1.20 -4.86 -3.26
CA GLN A 63 -2.08 -5.97 -2.84
C GLN A 63 -1.81 -6.49 -1.42
N SER A 64 -1.10 -5.72 -0.58
CA SER A 64 -0.91 -6.09 0.82
C SER A 64 -2.16 -5.84 1.66
N ASP A 65 -2.29 -6.56 2.76
CA ASP A 65 -3.33 -6.34 3.76
C ASP A 65 -2.77 -5.54 4.95
N LEU A 66 -3.29 -4.32 5.12
CA LEU A 66 -3.00 -3.42 6.23
C LEU A 66 -4.25 -3.20 7.10
N SER A 67 -5.30 -4.02 6.91
CA SER A 67 -6.56 -3.82 7.60
C SER A 67 -6.39 -3.88 9.13
N LEU A 68 -7.11 -3.00 9.83
CA LEU A 68 -7.11 -2.90 11.29
C LEU A 68 -5.73 -2.68 11.93
N SER A 69 -4.70 -2.38 11.14
CA SER A 69 -3.36 -2.10 11.67
C SER A 69 -3.25 -0.69 12.26
N VAL A 70 -2.31 -0.50 13.18
CA VAL A 70 -1.96 0.80 13.75
C VAL A 70 -0.54 1.19 13.31
N ILE A 71 -0.45 2.01 12.25
CA ILE A 71 0.84 2.37 11.61
C ILE A 71 1.03 3.89 11.64
N ASN A 72 0.89 4.47 12.83
CA ASN A 72 1.00 5.91 13.03
C ASN A 72 2.42 6.43 12.86
N ARG A 73 2.56 7.70 12.45
CA ARG A 73 3.85 8.41 12.31
C ARG A 73 4.87 7.68 11.43
N SER A 74 4.38 6.88 10.49
CA SER A 74 5.19 6.06 9.58
C SER A 74 5.32 6.71 8.21
N SER A 75 6.37 6.36 7.48
CA SER A 75 6.60 6.88 6.13
C SER A 75 6.26 5.85 5.08
N PHE A 76 5.33 6.20 4.20
CA PHE A 76 4.99 5.52 2.96
C PHE A 76 5.29 6.43 1.75
N ALA A 77 6.20 7.39 1.91
CA ALA A 77 6.53 8.33 0.84
C ALA A 77 7.00 7.58 -0.41
N LYS A 78 6.38 7.89 -1.58
CA LYS A 78 6.70 7.28 -2.88
C LYS A 78 6.56 5.74 -2.92
N SER A 79 5.84 5.14 -1.98
CA SER A 79 5.56 3.69 -2.00
C SER A 79 4.47 3.32 -3.02
N ASP A 80 4.51 2.08 -3.47
CA ASP A 80 3.47 1.47 -4.31
C ASP A 80 2.45 0.77 -3.38
N LEU A 81 1.32 1.43 -3.14
CA LEU A 81 0.20 0.96 -2.32
C LEU A 81 -1.03 0.60 -3.17
N ARG A 82 -0.83 0.32 -4.45
CA ARG A 82 -1.94 -0.05 -5.34
C ARG A 82 -2.63 -1.31 -4.86
N ASP A 83 -3.95 -1.30 -4.96
CA ASP A 83 -4.81 -2.43 -4.59
C ASP A 83 -4.66 -2.88 -3.11
N VAL A 84 -4.14 -2.01 -2.23
CA VAL A 84 -3.97 -2.30 -0.80
C VAL A 84 -5.33 -2.33 -0.10
N ASN A 85 -5.51 -3.28 0.81
CA ASN A 85 -6.59 -3.27 1.79
C ASN A 85 -6.11 -2.59 3.08
N ALA A 86 -6.62 -1.40 3.36
CA ALA A 86 -6.33 -0.64 4.59
C ALA A 86 -7.61 -0.41 5.43
N TYR A 87 -8.63 -1.28 5.30
CA TYR A 87 -9.88 -1.16 6.03
C TYR A 87 -9.66 -0.94 7.54
N GLY A 88 -10.22 0.14 8.08
CA GLY A 88 -10.16 0.45 9.51
C GLY A 88 -8.76 0.70 10.08
N ALA A 89 -7.74 0.84 9.25
CA ALA A 89 -6.38 1.07 9.71
C ALA A 89 -6.17 2.50 10.25
N VAL A 90 -5.19 2.67 11.11
CA VAL A 90 -4.84 3.94 11.74
C VAL A 90 -3.48 4.42 11.24
N PHE A 91 -3.47 5.53 10.46
CA PHE A 91 -2.29 6.15 9.87
C PHE A 91 -2.09 7.59 10.33
N SER A 92 -2.48 7.92 11.54
CA SER A 92 -2.38 9.29 12.05
C SER A 92 -0.96 9.83 11.93
N SER A 93 -0.82 11.04 11.35
CA SER A 93 0.47 11.70 11.13
C SER A 93 1.47 10.93 10.25
N SER A 94 1.01 9.97 9.46
CA SER A 94 1.86 9.22 8.53
C SER A 94 2.06 9.98 7.21
N ASN A 95 3.16 9.69 6.52
CA ASN A 95 3.55 10.38 5.30
C ASN A 95 3.30 9.51 4.07
N PHE A 96 2.34 9.89 3.23
CA PHE A 96 2.01 9.28 1.93
C PHE A 96 2.42 10.18 0.75
N ALA A 97 3.33 11.13 0.96
CA ALA A 97 3.72 12.05 -0.12
C ALA A 97 4.25 11.30 -1.35
N GLY A 98 3.60 11.53 -2.50
CA GLY A 98 3.93 10.87 -3.76
C GLY A 98 3.67 9.36 -3.80
N ALA A 99 3.00 8.78 -2.82
CA ALA A 99 2.60 7.38 -2.85
C ALA A 99 1.53 7.10 -3.92
N ASP A 100 1.52 5.89 -4.45
CA ASP A 100 0.48 5.42 -5.39
C ASP A 100 -0.54 4.57 -4.63
N LEU A 101 -1.74 5.14 -4.41
CA LEU A 101 -2.87 4.49 -3.76
C LEU A 101 -3.94 4.03 -4.76
N THR A 102 -3.60 3.94 -6.04
CA THR A 102 -4.58 3.56 -7.08
C THR A 102 -5.32 2.28 -6.70
N HIS A 103 -6.66 2.34 -6.74
CA HIS A 103 -7.60 1.25 -6.39
C HIS A 103 -7.48 0.72 -4.95
N ALA A 104 -6.79 1.42 -4.04
CA ALA A 104 -6.68 1.01 -2.65
C ALA A 104 -8.01 1.21 -1.89
N SER A 105 -8.27 0.34 -0.92
CA SER A 105 -9.38 0.49 0.02
C SER A 105 -8.88 1.15 1.30
N PHE A 106 -9.31 2.39 1.52
CA PHE A 106 -9.08 3.17 2.74
C PHE A 106 -10.40 3.39 3.51
N VAL A 107 -11.31 2.42 3.43
CA VAL A 107 -12.61 2.48 4.08
C VAL A 107 -12.45 2.50 5.61
N GLY A 108 -13.05 3.50 6.26
CA GLY A 108 -13.01 3.66 7.71
C GLY A 108 -11.63 3.94 8.29
N THR A 109 -10.66 4.39 7.48
CA THR A 109 -9.30 4.67 7.98
C THR A 109 -9.20 5.98 8.76
N PHE A 110 -8.26 6.04 9.71
CA PHE A 110 -7.89 7.25 10.43
C PHE A 110 -6.63 7.88 9.82
N LEU A 111 -6.79 9.00 9.13
CA LEU A 111 -5.73 9.73 8.41
C LEU A 111 -5.48 11.13 8.99
N GLN A 112 -5.84 11.37 10.25
CA GLN A 112 -5.67 12.67 10.88
C GLN A 112 -4.20 13.10 10.91
N GLY A 113 -3.89 14.26 10.33
CA GLY A 113 -2.52 14.76 10.21
C GLY A 113 -1.65 14.06 9.16
N ALA A 114 -2.17 13.09 8.43
CA ALA A 114 -1.43 12.43 7.36
C ALA A 114 -1.10 13.41 6.22
N ASN A 115 0.05 13.21 5.59
CA ASN A 115 0.48 13.98 4.42
C ASN A 115 0.20 13.21 3.13
N LEU A 116 -0.70 13.72 2.30
CA LEU A 116 -1.11 13.15 1.02
C LEU A 116 -0.64 13.98 -0.19
N THR A 117 0.37 14.85 0.01
CA THR A 117 0.90 15.71 -1.04
C THR A 117 1.34 14.89 -2.26
N GLY A 118 0.73 15.16 -3.43
CA GLY A 118 1.08 14.49 -4.68
C GLY A 118 0.81 12.99 -4.72
N ALA A 119 0.09 12.42 -3.75
CA ALA A 119 -0.34 11.03 -3.80
C ALA A 119 -1.30 10.79 -4.97
N ARG A 120 -1.21 9.64 -5.61
CA ARG A 120 -2.15 9.21 -6.65
C ARG A 120 -3.31 8.48 -5.97
N LEU A 121 -4.53 8.97 -6.23
CA LEU A 121 -5.75 8.49 -5.58
C LEU A 121 -6.77 7.90 -6.58
N ASP A 122 -6.31 7.49 -7.75
CA ASP A 122 -7.18 6.97 -8.81
C ASP A 122 -7.98 5.76 -8.33
N GLY A 123 -9.31 5.86 -8.25
CA GLY A 123 -10.18 4.77 -7.78
C GLY A 123 -10.01 4.39 -6.31
N THR A 124 -9.30 5.17 -5.50
CA THR A 124 -9.18 4.93 -4.07
C THR A 124 -10.53 5.14 -3.37
N ASN A 125 -10.94 4.20 -2.53
CA ASN A 125 -12.17 4.30 -1.75
C ASN A 125 -11.87 4.81 -0.32
N PHE A 126 -12.38 6.01 0.01
CA PHE A 126 -12.27 6.65 1.33
C PHE A 126 -13.59 6.68 2.11
N SER A 127 -14.56 5.79 1.80
CA SER A 127 -15.83 5.76 2.52
C SER A 127 -15.60 5.64 4.04
N GLY A 128 -16.20 6.54 4.83
CA GLY A 128 -16.02 6.56 6.27
C GLY A 128 -14.64 6.99 6.78
N ALA A 129 -13.71 7.38 5.90
CA ALA A 129 -12.37 7.77 6.33
C ALA A 129 -12.37 9.11 7.08
N GLU A 130 -11.57 9.18 8.15
CA GLU A 130 -11.34 10.39 8.93
C GLU A 130 -10.07 11.09 8.49
N MET A 131 -10.18 12.07 7.58
CA MET A 131 -9.06 12.80 7.01
C MET A 131 -9.19 14.33 7.14
N GLY A 132 -10.03 14.81 8.05
CA GLY A 132 -10.32 16.23 8.23
C GLY A 132 -9.10 17.11 8.55
N ARG A 133 -8.03 16.56 9.09
CA ARG A 133 -6.76 17.25 9.37
C ARG A 133 -5.61 16.76 8.47
N SER A 134 -5.88 15.96 7.45
CA SER A 134 -4.86 15.56 6.49
C SER A 134 -4.36 16.77 5.69
N ARG A 135 -3.15 16.66 5.17
CA ARG A 135 -2.46 17.75 4.48
C ARG A 135 -2.11 17.37 3.05
N GLY A 136 -1.99 18.38 2.20
CA GLY A 136 -1.50 18.21 0.83
C GLY A 136 -2.52 17.59 -0.14
N LEU A 137 -3.79 17.45 0.27
CA LEU A 137 -4.87 17.07 -0.62
C LEU A 137 -5.28 18.25 -1.51
N SER A 138 -5.55 17.97 -2.76
CA SER A 138 -6.16 18.86 -3.72
C SER A 138 -7.51 18.33 -4.20
N GLN A 139 -8.38 19.23 -4.68
CA GLN A 139 -9.65 18.82 -5.29
C GLN A 139 -9.42 17.92 -6.51
N ALA A 140 -8.36 18.16 -7.29
CA ALA A 140 -8.03 17.34 -8.46
C ALA A 140 -7.71 15.89 -8.09
N GLN A 141 -7.01 15.65 -6.98
CA GLN A 141 -6.77 14.30 -6.47
C GLN A 141 -8.07 13.63 -6.03
N LEU A 142 -8.91 14.35 -5.24
CA LEU A 142 -10.17 13.80 -4.71
C LEU A 142 -11.21 13.51 -5.80
N ASN A 143 -11.20 14.27 -6.91
CA ASN A 143 -12.09 14.00 -8.04
C ASN A 143 -11.83 12.64 -8.71
N ARG A 144 -10.72 12.00 -8.44
CA ARG A 144 -10.31 10.69 -8.98
C ARG A 144 -10.51 9.54 -7.98
N ALA A 145 -10.87 9.88 -6.75
CA ALA A 145 -11.19 8.97 -5.65
C ALA A 145 -12.70 8.96 -5.40
N CYS A 146 -13.16 8.13 -4.48
CA CYS A 146 -14.54 8.17 -4.02
C CYS A 146 -14.65 8.02 -2.48
N GLY A 147 -15.81 8.41 -1.96
CA GLY A 147 -16.14 8.31 -0.53
C GLY A 147 -17.65 8.26 -0.32
N ASP A 148 -18.08 8.53 0.89
CA ASP A 148 -19.50 8.57 1.26
C ASP A 148 -19.84 9.76 2.16
N ALA A 149 -21.07 9.81 2.68
CA ALA A 149 -21.54 10.90 3.54
C ALA A 149 -20.82 10.95 4.90
N SER A 150 -20.17 9.87 5.32
CA SER A 150 -19.42 9.79 6.58
C SER A 150 -17.95 10.14 6.42
N THR A 151 -17.46 10.30 5.17
CA THR A 151 -16.07 10.70 4.88
C THR A 151 -15.80 12.12 5.37
N GLN A 152 -14.84 12.27 6.27
CA GLN A 152 -14.43 13.58 6.82
C GLN A 152 -13.25 14.14 6.04
N LEU A 153 -13.44 15.27 5.37
CA LEU A 153 -12.43 15.94 4.54
C LEU A 153 -11.94 17.24 5.19
N PRO A 154 -10.75 17.71 4.81
CA PRO A 154 -10.34 19.09 5.11
C PRO A 154 -11.36 20.11 4.59
N PRO A 155 -11.49 21.28 5.27
CA PRO A 155 -12.46 22.31 4.88
C PRO A 155 -12.34 22.72 3.40
N GLY A 156 -13.48 22.86 2.73
CA GLY A 156 -13.56 23.31 1.34
C GLY A 156 -13.35 22.23 0.28
N LEU A 157 -12.97 21.02 0.66
CA LEU A 157 -12.82 19.89 -0.26
C LEU A 157 -14.07 19.01 -0.31
N ARG A 158 -14.27 18.34 -1.43
CA ARG A 158 -15.39 17.41 -1.69
C ARG A 158 -14.87 16.15 -2.35
N ILE A 159 -15.60 15.05 -2.19
CA ILE A 159 -15.27 13.77 -2.82
C ILE A 159 -16.51 13.19 -3.51
N PRO A 160 -16.38 12.62 -4.72
CA PRO A 160 -17.47 11.89 -5.37
C PRO A 160 -17.92 10.71 -4.51
N ARG A 161 -19.20 10.32 -4.64
CA ARG A 161 -19.70 9.08 -4.00
C ARG A 161 -19.14 7.85 -4.72
N CYS A 162 -18.79 6.84 -3.97
CA CYS A 162 -18.48 5.52 -4.50
C CYS A 162 -19.68 4.82 -5.17
#